data_07885533a3bea49a420960cf67d4b83e
#
_entry.id   07885533a3bea49a420960cf67d4b83e
#
_cell.length_a   1.000
_cell.length_b   1.000
_cell.length_c   1.000
_cell.angle_alpha   90.00
_cell.angle_beta   90.00
_cell.angle_gamma   90.00
#
_symmetry.space_group_name_H-M   'P 1'
#
loop_
_entity.id
_entity.type
_entity.pdbx_description
1 polymer ?
#
loop_
_entity_poly.entity_id
_entity_poly.type
_entity_poly.pdbx_seq_one_letter_code
_entity_poly.pdbx_strand_id
1 'polypeptide(L)'
;MKELPLSLYIHWPWCLKKCPYCDFNSHGLRGPAPEALYEAAIIEGLKEQGARVQRRKLKSIFFGGGTPSLMAPDTIGRIIEAADNNIPFHENIEITLEANPGTFEEQKFKDFREAGVNRLSIGI
;
A
#
# COMPACT_ATOMS: atom_id res chain seq x y z
N MET A 1 -8.83 25.58 15.26
CA MET A 1 -7.80 25.31 14.23
C MET A 1 -8.13 24.00 13.52
N LYS A 2 -8.20 24.06 12.21
CA LYS A 2 -8.46 22.85 11.43
C LYS A 2 -7.22 21.96 11.41
N GLU A 3 -7.41 20.68 11.66
CA GLU A 3 -6.34 19.72 11.52
C GLU A 3 -6.01 19.52 10.04
N LEU A 4 -4.72 19.41 9.74
CA LEU A 4 -4.29 19.11 8.38
C LEU A 4 -4.66 17.67 8.02
N PRO A 5 -5.05 17.42 6.76
CA PRO A 5 -5.29 16.03 6.33
C PRO A 5 -4.05 15.18 6.52
N LEU A 6 -4.26 13.95 6.95
CA LEU A 6 -3.20 12.97 7.12
C LEU A 6 -3.26 11.95 6.00
N SER A 7 -2.13 11.71 5.36
CA SER A 7 -2.01 10.70 4.29
C SER A 7 -0.90 9.73 4.63
N LEU A 8 -1.11 8.47 4.26
CA LEU A 8 -0.14 7.40 4.47
C LEU A 8 0.35 6.89 3.12
N TYR A 9 1.68 6.85 2.94
CA TYR A 9 2.30 6.26 1.76
C TYR A 9 2.98 4.97 2.17
N ILE A 10 2.62 3.87 1.50
CA ILE A 10 3.24 2.56 1.72
C ILE A 10 4.04 2.21 0.48
N HIS A 11 5.34 2.03 0.66
CA HIS A 11 6.26 1.79 -0.44
C HIS A 11 6.55 0.30 -0.61
N TRP A 12 6.32 -0.21 -1.82
CA TRP A 12 6.65 -1.57 -2.22
C TRP A 12 7.78 -1.52 -3.23
N PRO A 13 9.02 -1.90 -2.86
CA PRO A 13 10.18 -1.65 -3.72
C PRO A 13 10.41 -2.67 -4.83
N TRP A 14 9.61 -3.73 -4.91
CA TRP A 14 9.87 -4.81 -5.86
C TRP A 14 9.03 -4.70 -7.13
N CYS A 15 9.65 -5.09 -8.27
CA CYS A 15 9.00 -5.19 -9.57
C CYS A 15 9.20 -6.59 -10.12
N LEU A 16 8.31 -7.03 -10.99
CA LEU A 16 8.48 -8.30 -11.70
C LEU A 16 9.71 -8.25 -12.61
N LYS A 17 9.88 -7.13 -13.31
CA LYS A 17 11.09 -6.83 -14.09
C LYS A 17 11.58 -5.46 -13.69
N LYS A 18 12.91 -5.30 -13.57
CA LYS A 18 13.46 -3.99 -13.31
C LYS A 18 13.25 -3.11 -14.55
N CYS A 19 12.46 -2.07 -14.39
CA CYS A 19 12.21 -1.11 -15.45
C CYS A 19 13.40 -0.16 -15.57
N PRO A 20 13.82 0.24 -16.80
CA PRO A 20 14.89 1.22 -16.95
C PRO A 20 14.63 2.55 -16.26
N TYR A 21 13.37 2.86 -16.00
CA TYR A 21 12.98 4.09 -15.33
C TYR A 21 12.91 3.98 -13.81
N CYS A 22 13.15 2.80 -13.26
CA CYS A 22 12.97 2.52 -11.84
C CYS A 22 14.26 2.10 -11.15
N ASP A 23 15.34 2.85 -11.39
CA ASP A 23 16.67 2.45 -10.91
C ASP A 23 16.93 2.73 -9.44
N PHE A 24 16.19 3.66 -8.83
CA PHE A 24 16.57 4.17 -7.52
C PHE A 24 15.89 3.47 -6.36
N ASN A 25 14.64 3.08 -6.49
CA ASN A 25 13.85 2.59 -5.38
C ASN A 25 13.17 1.26 -5.65
N SER A 26 13.57 0.55 -6.69
CA SER A 26 12.99 -0.74 -7.01
C SER A 26 14.06 -1.77 -7.32
N HIS A 27 13.71 -3.04 -7.06
CA HIS A 27 14.62 -4.15 -7.28
C HIS A 27 13.90 -5.20 -8.12
N GLY A 28 14.59 -5.74 -9.13
CA GLY A 28 14.07 -6.88 -9.87
C GLY A 28 13.99 -8.10 -8.95
N LEU A 29 12.93 -8.88 -9.09
CA LEU A 29 12.77 -10.08 -8.29
C LEU A 29 13.68 -11.19 -8.80
N ARG A 30 14.46 -11.77 -7.91
CA ARG A 30 15.29 -12.94 -8.16
C ARG A 30 14.74 -14.16 -7.43
N GLY A 31 13.44 -14.17 -7.20
CA GLY A 31 12.77 -15.17 -6.43
C GLY A 31 11.59 -14.52 -5.73
N PRO A 32 10.93 -15.21 -4.80
CA PRO A 32 9.81 -14.62 -4.08
C PRO A 32 10.26 -13.39 -3.31
N ALA A 33 9.48 -12.32 -3.37
CA ALA A 33 9.71 -11.15 -2.53
C ALA A 33 9.54 -11.55 -1.06
N PRO A 34 10.30 -10.93 -0.12
CA PRO A 34 10.15 -11.22 1.31
C PRO A 34 8.90 -10.56 1.88
N GLU A 35 7.75 -10.94 1.36
CA GLU A 35 6.49 -10.25 1.62
C GLU A 35 6.09 -10.29 3.09
N ALA A 36 6.24 -11.45 3.74
CA ALA A 36 5.86 -11.58 5.14
C ALA A 36 6.71 -10.71 6.07
N LEU A 37 8.00 -10.64 5.81
CA LEU A 37 8.90 -9.78 6.60
C LEU A 37 8.59 -8.31 6.37
N TYR A 38 8.30 -7.96 5.14
CA TYR A 38 7.96 -6.59 4.77
C TYR A 38 6.63 -6.17 5.39
N GLU A 39 5.65 -7.04 5.35
CA GLU A 39 4.36 -6.81 5.99
C GLU A 39 4.53 -6.55 7.49
N ALA A 40 5.32 -7.39 8.17
CA ALA A 40 5.56 -7.23 9.61
C ALA A 40 6.23 -5.90 9.93
N ALA A 41 7.19 -5.48 9.10
CA ALA A 41 7.87 -4.20 9.29
C ALA A 41 6.92 -3.02 9.10
N ILE A 42 6.06 -3.08 8.10
CA ILE A 42 5.06 -2.03 7.87
C ILE A 42 4.09 -1.94 9.04
N ILE A 43 3.59 -3.07 9.53
CA ILE A 43 2.64 -3.08 10.64
C ILE A 43 3.28 -2.50 11.90
N GLU A 44 4.53 -2.84 12.17
CA GLU A 44 5.25 -2.28 13.31
C GLU A 44 5.43 -0.77 13.17
N GLY A 45 5.77 -0.30 11.96
CA GLY A 45 5.86 1.12 11.68
C GLY A 45 4.54 1.85 11.88
N LEU A 46 3.43 1.22 11.52
CA LEU A 46 2.10 1.80 11.72
C LEU A 46 1.76 1.99 13.19
N LYS A 47 2.17 1.06 14.04
CA LYS A 47 1.98 1.20 15.49
C LYS A 47 2.74 2.41 16.03
N GLU A 48 3.98 2.60 15.59
CA GLU A 48 4.78 3.74 16.00
C GLU A 48 4.18 5.06 15.50
N GLN A 49 3.76 5.10 14.23
CA GLN A 49 3.17 6.29 13.65
C GLN A 49 1.83 6.63 14.29
N GLY A 50 1.04 5.63 14.60
CA GLY A 50 -0.23 5.83 15.28
C GLY A 50 -0.08 6.56 16.60
N ALA A 51 0.96 6.23 17.36
CA ALA A 51 1.26 6.90 18.62
C ALA A 51 1.63 8.37 18.42
N ARG A 52 2.19 8.74 17.27
CA ARG A 52 2.64 10.11 16.99
C ARG A 52 1.56 11.02 16.42
N VAL A 53 0.61 10.46 15.65
CA VAL A 53 -0.38 11.29 14.95
C VAL A 53 -1.57 11.64 15.82
N GLN A 54 -1.70 11.00 16.95
CA GLN A 54 -2.75 11.24 17.93
C GLN A 54 -4.13 11.29 17.25
N ARG A 55 -4.99 12.14 17.55
CA ARG A 55 -6.40 12.15 17.12
C ARG A 55 -6.66 12.49 15.66
N ARG A 56 -5.63 12.59 14.83
CA ARG A 56 -5.80 12.91 13.42
C ARG A 56 -6.37 11.72 12.67
N LYS A 57 -7.32 11.99 11.78
CA LYS A 57 -7.92 10.93 10.95
C LYS A 57 -7.15 10.79 9.65
N LEU A 58 -6.98 9.55 9.23
CA LEU A 58 -6.30 9.23 7.98
C LEU A 58 -7.26 9.42 6.82
N LYS A 59 -6.90 10.30 5.89
CA LYS A 59 -7.75 10.65 4.77
C LYS A 59 -7.45 9.80 3.54
N SER A 60 -6.21 9.34 3.38
CA SER A 60 -5.85 8.53 2.23
C SER A 60 -4.69 7.60 2.54
N ILE A 61 -4.67 6.47 1.85
CA ILE A 61 -3.55 5.53 1.82
C ILE A 61 -3.16 5.33 0.36
N PHE A 62 -1.88 5.39 0.06
CA PHE A 62 -1.38 5.14 -1.30
C PHE A 62 -0.31 4.04 -1.24
N PHE A 63 -0.56 2.94 -1.95
CA PHE A 63 0.41 1.86 -2.13
C PHE A 63 1.14 2.12 -3.44
N GLY A 64 2.41 2.48 -3.36
CA GLY A 64 3.20 2.84 -4.54
C GLY A 64 4.60 2.25 -4.49
N GLY A 65 5.42 2.65 -5.43
CA GLY A 65 6.81 2.22 -5.53
C GLY A 65 7.08 1.40 -6.77
N GLY A 66 7.60 0.18 -6.61
CA GLY A 66 7.85 -0.73 -7.72
C GLY A 66 6.55 -1.19 -8.38
N THR A 67 6.08 -2.36 -8.02
CA THR A 67 4.78 -2.86 -8.50
C THR A 67 3.97 -3.37 -7.32
N PRO A 68 3.26 -2.48 -6.60
CA PRO A 68 2.50 -2.88 -5.41
C PRO A 68 1.47 -3.98 -5.66
N SER A 69 0.96 -4.08 -6.88
CA SER A 69 0.00 -5.12 -7.23
C SER A 69 0.60 -6.53 -7.23
N LEU A 70 1.91 -6.66 -7.01
CA LEU A 70 2.53 -7.97 -6.77
C LEU A 70 2.22 -8.50 -5.38
N MET A 71 1.85 -7.64 -4.43
CA MET A 71 1.45 -8.11 -3.11
C MET A 71 0.19 -8.95 -3.19
N ALA A 72 0.10 -9.97 -2.33
CA ALA A 72 -1.14 -10.72 -2.22
C ALA A 72 -2.26 -9.82 -1.69
N PRO A 73 -3.49 -9.97 -2.18
CA PRO A 73 -4.61 -9.18 -1.64
C PRO A 73 -4.76 -9.32 -0.12
N ASP A 74 -4.51 -10.49 0.43
CA ASP A 74 -4.58 -10.70 1.88
C ASP A 74 -3.55 -9.86 2.63
N THR A 75 -2.35 -9.72 2.09
CA THR A 75 -1.31 -8.88 2.66
C THR A 75 -1.77 -7.42 2.70
N ILE A 76 -2.30 -6.93 1.60
CA ILE A 76 -2.83 -5.57 1.52
C ILE A 76 -3.96 -5.38 2.53
N GLY A 77 -4.86 -6.34 2.63
CA GLY A 77 -5.96 -6.30 3.60
C GLY A 77 -5.47 -6.21 5.04
N ARG A 78 -4.45 -7.00 5.39
CA ARG A 78 -3.87 -6.96 6.74
C ARG A 78 -3.18 -5.63 7.04
N ILE A 79 -2.53 -5.04 6.05
CA ILE A 79 -1.89 -3.73 6.22
C ILE A 79 -2.95 -2.65 6.43
N ILE A 80 -4.02 -2.68 5.64
CA ILE A 80 -5.13 -1.73 5.79
C ILE A 80 -5.78 -1.87 7.17
N GLU A 81 -6.01 -3.10 7.61
CA GLU A 81 -6.57 -3.36 8.95
C GLU A 81 -5.66 -2.83 10.05
N ALA A 82 -4.36 -3.05 9.93
CA ALA A 82 -3.39 -2.53 10.90
C ALA A 82 -3.39 -1.00 10.93
N ALA A 83 -3.51 -0.37 9.75
CA ALA A 83 -3.60 1.08 9.68
C ALA A 83 -4.86 1.58 10.40
N ASP A 84 -5.99 0.94 10.16
CA ASP A 84 -7.25 1.30 10.80
C ASP A 84 -7.20 1.13 12.31
N ASN A 85 -6.52 0.09 12.78
CA ASN A 85 -6.38 -0.17 14.22
C ASN A 85 -5.49 0.84 14.93
N ASN A 86 -4.59 1.49 14.22
CA ASN A 86 -3.61 2.40 14.81
C ASN A 86 -3.87 3.88 14.51
N ILE A 87 -4.55 4.18 13.42
CA ILE A 87 -4.85 5.55 12.99
C ILE A 87 -6.32 5.60 12.56
N PRO A 88 -7.16 6.39 13.22
CA PRO A 88 -8.58 6.44 12.85
C PRO A 88 -8.75 6.84 11.37
N PHE A 89 -9.62 6.15 10.66
CA PHE A 89 -9.92 6.46 9.26
C PHE A 89 -10.98 7.54 9.17
N HIS A 90 -10.80 8.44 8.21
CA HIS A 90 -11.88 9.33 7.78
C HIS A 90 -12.96 8.47 7.11
N GLU A 91 -14.23 8.84 7.26
CA GLU A 91 -15.34 8.06 6.69
C GLU A 91 -15.27 7.92 5.17
N ASN A 92 -14.63 8.89 4.49
CA ASN A 92 -14.46 8.88 3.03
C ASN A 92 -13.01 8.58 2.63
N ILE A 93 -12.32 7.76 3.41
CA ILE A 93 -10.91 7.45 3.12
C ILE A 93 -10.73 6.92 1.71
N GLU A 94 -9.69 7.41 1.03
CA GLU A 94 -9.29 6.95 -0.30
C GLU A 94 -8.09 6.02 -0.16
N ILE A 95 -8.24 4.79 -0.64
CA ILE A 95 -7.18 3.78 -0.57
C ILE A 95 -6.81 3.39 -2.00
N THR A 96 -5.65 3.85 -2.45
CA THR A 96 -5.18 3.70 -3.82
C THR A 96 -4.08 2.66 -3.91
N LEU A 97 -4.18 1.81 -4.91
CA LEU A 97 -3.13 0.85 -5.26
C LEU A 97 -2.60 1.20 -6.65
N GLU A 98 -1.29 1.42 -6.74
CA GLU A 98 -0.63 1.61 -8.02
C GLU A 98 -0.43 0.26 -8.68
N ALA A 99 -0.86 0.13 -9.92
CA ALA A 99 -0.79 -1.13 -10.65
C ALA A 99 -0.16 -0.93 -12.02
N ASN A 100 0.53 -1.96 -12.49
CA ASN A 100 1.11 -1.99 -13.81
C ASN A 100 0.20 -2.78 -14.73
N PRO A 101 -0.13 -2.29 -15.95
CA PRO A 101 -1.03 -3.02 -16.84
C PRO A 101 -0.61 -4.46 -17.10
N GLY A 102 0.71 -4.72 -17.16
CA GLY A 102 1.23 -6.05 -17.43
C GLY A 102 1.10 -7.06 -16.30
N THR A 103 0.81 -6.61 -15.08
CA THR A 103 0.67 -7.50 -13.92
C THR A 103 -0.79 -7.67 -13.52
N PHE A 104 -1.69 -7.22 -14.35
CA PHE A 104 -3.05 -6.98 -13.97
C PHE A 104 -4.01 -8.07 -14.49
N GLU A 105 -4.80 -8.64 -13.60
CA GLU A 105 -5.87 -9.57 -13.93
C GLU A 105 -7.17 -9.11 -13.27
N GLU A 106 -8.28 -9.30 -13.97
CA GLU A 106 -9.59 -8.88 -13.51
C GLU A 106 -9.96 -9.45 -12.15
N GLN A 107 -9.65 -10.73 -11.91
CA GLN A 107 -9.94 -11.37 -10.62
C GLN A 107 -9.13 -10.72 -9.50
N LYS A 108 -7.90 -10.35 -9.79
CA LYS A 108 -7.04 -9.73 -8.80
C LYS A 108 -7.55 -8.36 -8.38
N PHE A 109 -8.13 -7.60 -9.29
CA PHE A 109 -8.78 -6.33 -8.97
C PHE A 109 -9.90 -6.52 -7.95
N LYS A 110 -10.73 -7.51 -8.20
CA LYS A 110 -11.84 -7.82 -7.30
C LYS A 110 -11.34 -8.13 -5.91
N ASP A 111 -10.28 -8.93 -5.83
CA ASP A 111 -9.68 -9.30 -4.55
C ASP A 111 -9.07 -8.10 -3.83
N PHE A 112 -8.41 -7.21 -4.55
CA PHE A 112 -7.88 -5.97 -3.95
C PHE A 112 -9.02 -5.09 -3.44
N ARG A 113 -10.10 -5.00 -4.18
CA ARG A 113 -11.25 -4.22 -3.77
C ARG A 113 -11.86 -4.79 -2.49
N GLU A 114 -11.99 -6.10 -2.40
CA GLU A 114 -12.48 -6.77 -1.20
C GLU A 114 -11.53 -6.57 -0.01
N ALA A 115 -10.25 -6.44 -0.28
CA ALA A 115 -9.25 -6.16 0.77
C ALA A 115 -9.34 -4.73 1.30
N GLY A 116 -9.98 -3.82 0.60
CA GLY A 116 -10.16 -2.44 1.05
C GLY A 116 -9.71 -1.36 0.07
N VAL A 117 -9.07 -1.75 -1.03
CA VAL A 117 -8.65 -0.79 -2.06
C VAL A 117 -9.89 -0.25 -2.78
N ASN A 118 -10.02 1.06 -2.87
CA ASN A 118 -11.16 1.67 -3.54
C ASN A 118 -10.77 2.56 -4.72
N ARG A 119 -9.50 2.60 -5.07
CA ARG A 119 -9.02 3.34 -6.23
C ARG A 119 -7.77 2.64 -6.80
N LEU A 120 -7.65 2.65 -8.12
CA LEU A 120 -6.48 2.11 -8.80
C LEU A 120 -5.79 3.21 -9.59
N SER A 121 -4.46 3.25 -9.50
CA SER A 121 -3.64 4.12 -10.32
C SER A 121 -2.86 3.23 -11.26
N ILE A 122 -3.14 3.32 -12.56
CA ILE A 122 -2.52 2.45 -13.55
C ILE A 122 -1.44 3.23 -14.29
N GLY A 123 -0.20 2.75 -14.18
CA GLY A 123 0.92 3.33 -14.90
C GLY A 123 0.87 2.96 -16.39
N ILE A 124 1.29 3.87 -17.21
CA ILE A 124 1.33 3.67 -18.67
C ILE A 124 2.78 3.52 -19.11
#